data_0d25143a86d576e833bb1e67af03f8a3
#
_entry.id   0d25143a86d576e833bb1e67af03f8a3
#
_cell.length_a   1.000
_cell.length_b   1.000
_cell.length_c   1.000
_cell.angle_alpha   90.00
_cell.angle_beta   90.00
_cell.angle_gamma   90.00
#
_symmetry.space_group_name_H-M   'P 1'
#
loop_
_entity.id
_entity.type
_entity.pdbx_description
1 polymer ?
#
loop_
_entity_poly.entity_id
_entity_poly.type
_entity_poly.pdbx_seq_one_letter_code
_entity_poly.pdbx_strand_id
1 'polypeptide(L)'
;VIRLIGAALVIAGTTAYGIAGVVALQRRSRTLAELLRTVAAMRSELVTRLTPVPTLISHLAEQSAEPVAAFLREVGARLGSLGEVTLTQIWSDALAAVPLGLNDAERTAFCEVPHALGRYDLAEQRVALLSVE
;
A
#
# COMPACT_ATOMS: atom_id res chain seq x y z
N VAL A 1 10.72 4.26 -51.60
CA VAL A 1 9.97 3.24 -50.84
C VAL A 1 10.68 2.89 -49.53
N ILE A 2 11.98 2.57 -49.58
CA ILE A 2 12.80 2.25 -48.39
C ILE A 2 12.88 3.40 -47.40
N ARG A 3 12.96 4.65 -47.87
CA ARG A 3 12.96 5.84 -47.01
C ARG A 3 11.61 6.05 -46.29
N LEU A 4 10.50 5.74 -46.94
CA LEU A 4 9.15 5.83 -46.34
C LEU A 4 8.94 4.73 -45.28
N ILE A 5 9.44 3.53 -45.51
CA ILE A 5 9.38 2.41 -44.57
C ILE A 5 10.23 2.73 -43.33
N GLY A 6 11.45 3.27 -43.52
CA GLY A 6 12.31 3.71 -42.42
C GLY A 6 11.67 4.80 -41.57
N ALA A 7 11.06 5.82 -42.19
CA ALA A 7 10.36 6.87 -41.47
C ALA A 7 9.14 6.33 -40.68
N ALA A 8 8.35 5.45 -41.28
CA ALA A 8 7.22 4.81 -40.61
C ALA A 8 7.65 3.97 -39.39
N LEU A 9 8.77 3.23 -39.51
CA LEU A 9 9.34 2.43 -38.42
C LEU A 9 9.81 3.31 -37.24
N VAL A 10 10.46 4.43 -37.57
CA VAL A 10 10.93 5.39 -36.53
C VAL A 10 9.73 6.02 -35.79
N ILE A 11 8.70 6.43 -36.51
CA ILE A 11 7.50 7.01 -35.93
C ILE A 11 6.78 5.97 -35.06
N ALA A 12 6.62 4.75 -35.54
CA ALA A 12 5.98 3.69 -34.77
C ALA A 12 6.78 3.33 -33.50
N GLY A 13 8.10 3.25 -33.61
CA GLY A 13 9.00 2.96 -32.49
C GLY A 13 8.96 4.04 -31.39
N THR A 14 9.06 5.31 -31.79
CA THR A 14 9.01 6.44 -30.83
C THR A 14 7.63 6.58 -30.18
N THR A 15 6.56 6.36 -30.93
CA THR A 15 5.20 6.41 -30.40
C THR A 15 4.96 5.26 -29.40
N ALA A 16 5.39 4.04 -29.72
CA ALA A 16 5.25 2.89 -28.83
C ALA A 16 6.06 3.10 -27.52
N TYR A 17 7.26 3.64 -27.62
CA TYR A 17 8.09 3.96 -26.45
C TYR A 17 7.46 5.06 -25.57
N GLY A 18 6.91 6.09 -26.20
CA GLY A 18 6.20 7.17 -25.49
C GLY A 18 4.96 6.68 -24.77
N ILE A 19 4.15 5.83 -25.40
CA ILE A 19 2.95 5.23 -24.78
C ILE A 19 3.34 4.33 -23.59
N ALA A 20 4.38 3.51 -23.75
CA ALA A 20 4.86 2.65 -22.66
C ALA A 20 5.31 3.47 -21.43
N GLY A 21 5.98 4.60 -21.64
CA GLY A 21 6.37 5.51 -20.56
C GLY A 21 5.18 6.13 -19.85
N VAL A 22 4.18 6.60 -20.60
CA VAL A 22 2.94 7.17 -20.03
C VAL A 22 2.15 6.12 -19.23
N VAL A 23 2.03 4.90 -19.73
CA VAL A 23 1.33 3.81 -19.03
C VAL A 23 2.04 3.45 -17.73
N ALA A 24 3.38 3.40 -17.72
CA ALA A 24 4.16 3.13 -16.52
C ALA A 24 3.97 4.22 -15.45
N LEU A 25 3.99 5.50 -15.85
CA LEU A 25 3.73 6.63 -14.97
C LEU A 25 2.29 6.63 -14.42
N GLN A 26 1.32 6.32 -15.27
CA GLN A 26 -0.08 6.21 -14.84
C GLN A 26 -0.30 5.07 -13.84
N ARG A 27 0.34 3.91 -14.04
CA ARG A 27 0.27 2.81 -13.07
C ARG A 27 0.83 3.20 -11.73
N ARG A 28 1.99 3.86 -11.72
CA ARG A 28 2.60 4.36 -10.49
C ARG A 28 1.70 5.38 -9.78
N SER A 29 1.17 6.35 -10.52
CA SER A 29 0.26 7.36 -9.99
C SER A 29 -1.00 6.74 -9.39
N ARG A 30 -1.57 5.74 -10.05
CA ARG A 30 -2.75 5.00 -9.54
C ARG A 30 -2.41 4.23 -8.26
N THR A 31 -1.25 3.57 -8.20
CA THR A 31 -0.82 2.85 -6.99
C THR A 31 -0.64 3.81 -5.81
N LEU A 32 0.00 4.95 -6.01
CA LEU A 32 0.17 5.98 -4.98
C LEU A 32 -1.17 6.55 -4.50
N ALA A 33 -2.08 6.85 -5.43
CA ALA A 33 -3.42 7.32 -5.10
C ALA A 33 -4.21 6.27 -4.30
N GLU A 34 -4.09 5.00 -4.66
CA GLU A 34 -4.72 3.90 -3.94
C GLU A 34 -4.13 3.70 -2.54
N LEU A 35 -2.81 3.82 -2.38
CA LEU A 35 -2.16 3.79 -1.07
C LEU A 35 -2.63 4.93 -0.18
N LEU A 36 -2.70 6.15 -0.69
CA LEU A 36 -3.20 7.30 0.06
C LEU A 36 -4.66 7.11 0.48
N ARG A 37 -5.50 6.62 -0.42
CA ARG A 37 -6.89 6.30 -0.13
C ARG A 37 -7.00 5.23 0.96
N THR A 38 -6.18 4.18 0.89
CA THR A 38 -6.15 3.09 1.86
C THR A 38 -5.70 3.59 3.24
N VAL A 39 -4.66 4.40 3.32
CA VAL A 39 -4.19 4.99 4.59
C VAL A 39 -5.26 5.91 5.19
N ALA A 40 -5.92 6.72 4.37
CA ALA A 40 -7.02 7.57 4.82
C ALA A 40 -8.21 6.75 5.35
N ALA A 41 -8.55 5.64 4.68
CA ALA A 41 -9.59 4.71 5.13
C ALA A 41 -9.19 4.03 6.45
N MET A 42 -7.95 3.60 6.61
CA MET A 42 -7.44 3.05 7.88
C MET A 42 -7.61 4.03 9.02
N ARG A 43 -7.21 5.27 8.80
CA ARG A 43 -7.35 6.33 9.82
C ARG A 43 -8.81 6.57 10.18
N SER A 44 -9.69 6.65 9.21
CA SER A 44 -11.12 6.86 9.42
C SER A 44 -11.76 5.71 10.21
N GLU A 45 -11.47 4.47 9.85
CA GLU A 45 -12.01 3.28 10.53
C GLU A 45 -11.52 3.16 11.97
N LEU A 46 -10.24 3.44 12.23
CA LEU A 46 -9.67 3.42 13.57
C LEU A 46 -10.29 4.50 14.49
N VAL A 47 -10.48 5.71 13.97
CA VAL A 47 -11.01 6.83 14.75
C VAL A 47 -12.52 6.68 14.99
N THR A 48 -13.26 6.18 14.00
CA THR A 48 -14.72 6.20 14.02
C THR A 48 -15.33 4.90 14.56
N ARG A 49 -14.74 3.76 14.24
CA ARG A 49 -15.34 2.44 14.49
C ARG A 49 -14.57 1.57 15.47
N LEU A 50 -13.36 1.96 15.83
CA LEU A 50 -12.49 1.16 16.71
C LEU A 50 -12.32 -0.29 16.22
N THR A 51 -12.22 -0.47 14.91
CA THR A 51 -12.13 -1.78 14.28
C THR A 51 -10.77 -2.44 14.60
N PRO A 52 -10.72 -3.71 15.03
CA PRO A 52 -9.45 -4.41 15.24
C PRO A 52 -8.59 -4.45 13.98
N VAL A 53 -7.27 -4.29 14.14
CA VAL A 53 -6.32 -4.21 13.01
C VAL A 53 -6.43 -5.40 12.04
N PRO A 54 -6.51 -6.67 12.48
CA PRO A 54 -6.67 -7.78 11.55
C PRO A 54 -7.93 -7.71 10.69
N THR A 55 -9.04 -7.34 11.28
CA THR A 55 -10.33 -7.16 10.57
C THR A 55 -10.27 -5.99 9.61
N LEU A 56 -9.64 -4.89 10.00
CA LEU A 56 -9.43 -3.71 9.18
C LEU A 56 -8.60 -4.04 7.94
N ILE A 57 -7.48 -4.71 8.11
CA ILE A 57 -6.60 -5.11 7.00
C ILE A 57 -7.33 -6.04 6.02
N SER A 58 -8.05 -7.03 6.51
CA SER A 58 -8.86 -7.94 5.69
C SER A 58 -9.90 -7.19 4.86
N HIS A 59 -10.64 -6.27 5.48
CA HIS A 59 -11.67 -5.48 4.84
C HIS A 59 -11.11 -4.55 3.76
N LEU A 60 -10.00 -3.88 4.06
CA LEU A 60 -9.32 -3.02 3.10
C LEU A 60 -8.72 -3.80 1.94
N ALA A 61 -8.21 -5.01 2.16
CA ALA A 61 -7.71 -5.87 1.11
C ALA A 61 -8.80 -6.23 0.08
N GLU A 62 -10.03 -6.46 0.54
CA GLU A 62 -11.17 -6.72 -0.34
C GLU A 62 -11.59 -5.50 -1.17
N GLN A 63 -11.42 -4.30 -0.63
CA GLN A 63 -11.85 -3.05 -1.26
C GLN A 63 -10.79 -2.38 -2.11
N SER A 64 -9.52 -2.75 -1.97
CA SER A 64 -8.41 -2.12 -2.65
C SER A 64 -8.12 -2.75 -4.01
N ALA A 65 -7.60 -1.94 -4.93
CA ALA A 65 -7.12 -2.41 -6.23
C ALA A 65 -5.71 -3.00 -6.11
N GLU A 66 -5.34 -3.88 -7.05
CA GLU A 66 -3.97 -4.39 -7.18
C GLU A 66 -2.99 -3.26 -7.61
N PRO A 67 -1.75 -3.22 -7.13
CA PRO A 67 -1.07 -4.21 -6.26
C PRO A 67 -1.28 -3.99 -4.75
N VAL A 68 -1.98 -2.96 -4.34
CA VAL A 68 -2.23 -2.63 -2.93
C VAL A 68 -3.00 -3.74 -2.21
N ALA A 69 -3.99 -4.34 -2.87
CA ALA A 69 -4.74 -5.48 -2.33
C ALA A 69 -3.83 -6.68 -2.04
N ALA A 70 -2.87 -6.98 -2.92
CA ALA A 70 -1.89 -8.05 -2.71
C ALA A 70 -0.99 -7.77 -1.49
N PHE A 71 -0.54 -6.52 -1.32
CA PHE A 71 0.22 -6.09 -0.16
C PHE A 71 -0.58 -6.26 1.15
N LEU A 72 -1.83 -5.82 1.18
CA LEU A 72 -2.70 -5.96 2.35
C LEU A 72 -2.99 -7.42 2.69
N ARG A 73 -3.20 -8.28 1.69
CA ARG A 73 -3.33 -9.73 1.91
C ARG A 73 -2.07 -10.34 2.51
N GLU A 74 -0.90 -9.93 2.06
CA GLU A 74 0.38 -10.39 2.61
C GLU A 74 0.56 -9.94 4.07
N VAL A 75 0.22 -8.70 4.40
CA VAL A 75 0.19 -8.22 5.78
C VAL A 75 -0.78 -9.04 6.62
N GLY A 76 -1.99 -9.27 6.13
CA GLY A 76 -3.02 -10.07 6.80
C GLY A 76 -2.59 -11.51 7.08
N ALA A 77 -1.92 -12.15 6.13
CA ALA A 77 -1.38 -13.50 6.28
C ALA A 77 -0.28 -13.59 7.36
N ARG A 78 0.49 -12.52 7.56
CA ARG A 78 1.56 -12.45 8.55
C ARG A 78 1.11 -11.97 9.94
N LEU A 79 -0.10 -11.44 10.06
CA LEU A 79 -0.64 -10.98 11.36
C LEU A 79 -0.80 -12.10 12.39
N GLY A 80 -0.88 -13.35 11.97
CA GLY A 80 -0.89 -14.50 12.86
C GLY A 80 0.38 -14.65 13.72
N SER A 81 1.49 -14.06 13.30
CA SER A 81 2.76 -14.02 14.05
C SER A 81 2.92 -12.75 14.90
N LEU A 82 1.88 -11.93 15.02
CA LEU A 82 1.88 -10.74 15.86
C LEU A 82 2.03 -11.15 17.34
N GLY A 83 3.04 -10.59 18.00
CA GLY A 83 3.43 -11.00 19.35
C GLY A 83 4.82 -11.67 19.39
N GLU A 84 5.18 -12.40 18.34
CA GLU A 84 6.57 -12.87 18.11
C GLU A 84 7.39 -11.82 17.35
N VAL A 85 6.74 -11.15 16.40
CA VAL A 85 7.31 -10.05 15.61
C VAL A 85 6.42 -8.80 15.70
N THR A 86 7.02 -7.65 15.50
CA THR A 86 6.28 -6.37 15.55
C THR A 86 5.49 -6.13 14.27
N LEU A 87 4.44 -5.32 14.36
CA LEU A 87 3.67 -4.89 13.18
C LEU A 87 4.57 -4.17 12.15
N THR A 88 5.55 -3.40 12.60
CA THR A 88 6.56 -2.76 11.74
C THR A 88 7.37 -3.78 10.94
N GLN A 89 7.76 -4.89 11.57
CA GLN A 89 8.48 -5.97 10.91
C GLN A 89 7.60 -6.67 9.87
N ILE A 90 6.35 -6.98 10.22
CA ILE A 90 5.37 -7.55 9.30
C ILE A 90 5.16 -6.66 8.08
N TRP A 91 5.03 -5.36 8.29
CA TRP A 91 4.85 -4.36 7.24
C TRP A 91 6.06 -4.29 6.30
N SER A 92 7.25 -4.25 6.86
CA SER A 92 8.51 -4.25 6.11
C SER A 92 8.68 -5.53 5.28
N ASP A 93 8.39 -6.70 5.84
CA ASP A 93 8.46 -7.99 5.16
C ASP A 93 7.44 -8.08 4.01
N ALA A 94 6.25 -7.58 4.22
CA ALA A 94 5.22 -7.51 3.18
C ALA A 94 5.62 -6.56 2.03
N LEU A 95 6.25 -5.43 2.33
CA LEU A 95 6.80 -4.52 1.32
C LEU A 95 7.91 -5.17 0.49
N ALA A 96 8.73 -6.02 1.10
CA ALA A 96 9.76 -6.77 0.40
C ALA A 96 9.16 -7.88 -0.49
N ALA A 97 8.06 -8.51 -0.07
CA ALA A 97 7.40 -9.58 -0.80
C ALA A 97 6.54 -9.09 -1.98
N VAL A 98 5.90 -7.93 -1.83
CA VAL A 98 5.00 -7.35 -2.85
C VAL A 98 5.55 -6.01 -3.34
N PRO A 99 6.04 -5.92 -4.59
CA PRO A 99 6.59 -4.68 -5.14
C PRO A 99 5.45 -3.68 -5.43
N LEU A 100 5.48 -2.53 -4.77
CA LEU A 100 4.54 -1.42 -4.99
C LEU A 100 5.11 -0.31 -5.89
N GLY A 101 6.37 -0.41 -6.30
CA GLY A 101 7.02 0.60 -7.13
C GLY A 101 7.30 1.91 -6.40
N LEU A 102 7.44 1.88 -5.09
CA LEU A 102 7.74 3.05 -4.27
C LEU A 102 9.23 3.43 -4.37
N ASN A 103 9.52 4.72 -4.42
CA ASN A 103 10.88 5.21 -4.23
C ASN A 103 11.27 5.18 -2.73
N ASP A 104 12.55 5.50 -2.42
CA ASP A 104 13.06 5.41 -1.05
C ASP A 104 12.32 6.35 -0.08
N ALA A 105 12.00 7.57 -0.52
CA ALA A 105 11.26 8.54 0.29
C ALA A 105 9.80 8.09 0.54
N GLU A 106 9.13 7.58 -0.47
CA GLU A 106 7.76 7.03 -0.38
C GLU A 106 7.73 5.79 0.51
N ARG A 107 8.70 4.90 0.37
CA ARG A 107 8.85 3.70 1.21
C ARG A 107 9.06 4.09 2.68
N THR A 108 9.93 5.05 2.96
CA THR A 108 10.19 5.54 4.31
C THR A 108 8.92 6.11 4.93
N ALA A 109 8.18 6.95 4.19
CA ALA A 109 6.91 7.51 4.65
C ALA A 109 5.86 6.43 4.90
N PHE A 110 5.77 5.42 4.04
CA PHE A 110 4.82 4.33 4.17
C PHE A 110 5.16 3.39 5.34
N CYS A 111 6.43 3.23 5.68
CA CYS A 111 6.88 2.47 6.85
C CYS A 111 6.53 3.15 8.19
N GLU A 112 6.15 4.42 8.19
CA GLU A 112 5.64 5.11 9.39
C GLU A 112 4.18 4.72 9.74
N VAL A 113 3.43 4.20 8.79
CA VAL A 113 2.02 3.79 8.99
C VAL A 113 1.85 2.78 10.14
N PRO A 114 2.65 1.70 10.24
CA PRO A 114 2.50 0.75 11.35
C PRO A 114 2.83 1.35 12.72
N HIS A 115 3.71 2.33 12.79
CA HIS A 115 3.97 3.07 14.03
C HIS A 115 2.75 3.87 14.50
N ALA A 116 2.05 4.50 13.57
CA ALA A 116 0.82 5.22 13.85
C ALA A 116 -0.30 4.25 14.29
N LEU A 117 -0.46 3.12 13.61
CA LEU A 117 -1.42 2.08 13.98
C LEU A 117 -1.16 1.51 15.37
N GLY A 118 0.09 1.22 15.70
CA GLY A 118 0.48 0.70 17.02
C GLY A 118 0.20 1.69 18.15
N ARG A 119 0.35 2.98 17.92
CA ARG A 119 0.01 4.01 18.90
C ARG A 119 -1.49 4.08 19.19
N TYR A 120 -2.33 3.90 18.19
CA TYR A 120 -3.79 3.85 18.37
C TYR A 120 -4.21 2.64 19.19
N ASP A 121 -3.68 1.46 18.91
CA ASP A 121 -4.00 0.24 19.66
C ASP A 121 -3.61 0.36 21.14
N LEU A 122 -2.44 0.91 21.46
CA LEU A 122 -2.02 1.17 22.83
C LEU A 122 -2.88 2.22 23.54
N ALA A 123 -3.34 3.25 22.84
CA ALA A 123 -4.21 4.27 23.39
C ALA A 123 -5.59 3.68 23.75
N GLU A 124 -6.14 2.81 22.91
CA GLU A 124 -7.39 2.11 23.17
C GLU A 124 -7.28 1.16 24.36
N GLN A 125 -6.23 0.38 24.46
CA GLN A 125 -5.96 -0.50 25.59
C GLN A 125 -5.87 0.29 26.90
N ARG A 126 -5.25 1.47 26.90
CA ARG A 126 -5.22 2.36 28.07
C ARG A 126 -6.61 2.86 28.46
N VAL A 127 -7.41 3.30 27.51
CA VAL A 127 -8.77 3.78 27.77
C VAL A 127 -9.64 2.65 28.30
N ALA A 128 -9.53 1.45 27.74
CA ALA A 128 -10.26 0.27 28.21
C ALA A 128 -9.87 -0.10 29.66
N LEU A 129 -8.58 -0.03 30.02
CA LEU A 129 -8.11 -0.28 31.38
C LEU A 129 -8.60 0.77 32.39
N LEU A 130 -8.64 2.03 31.98
CA LEU A 130 -9.14 3.12 32.83
C LEU A 130 -10.67 3.12 33.01
N SER A 131 -11.40 2.48 32.11
CA SER A 131 -12.86 2.37 32.21
C SER A 131 -13.34 1.22 33.10
N VAL A 132 -12.44 0.39 33.61
CA VAL A 132 -12.73 -0.75 34.51
C VAL A 132 -12.56 -0.38 36.00
N GLU A 133 -11.99 0.78 36.32
CA GLU A 133 -11.94 1.35 37.66
C GLU A 133 -13.16 2.23 37.93
#